data_80748738b4975f682829473b22196381
#
_entry.id   80748738b4975f682829473b22196381
#
_cell.length_a   1.000
_cell.length_b   1.000
_cell.length_c   1.000
_cell.angle_alpha   90.00
_cell.angle_beta   90.00
_cell.angle_gamma   90.00
#
_symmetry.space_group_name_H-M   'P 1'
#
loop_
_entity.id
_entity.type
_entity.pdbx_description
1 polymer ?
#
loop_
_entity_poly.entity_id
_entity_poly.type
_entity_poly.pdbx_seq_one_letter_code
_entity_poly.pdbx_strand_id
1 'polypeptide(L)'
;MSLGLSFPLILIFVYPNSIKIFPKPGKWILHFKKFMGILFIFSGLFFLSILINNFTNHDNKIVTEETIMWKNWDIEKEPQLLQKLISQDEVIFLDITADWCITCKYNKIFILNDKKIKKLIQDKKITTLQLDWTKKSSAIEKFLFSKNRYGVPYNEIYSKKYFNGVLLPELLNKKIIFKLIKEAR
;
A
#
# COMPACT_ATOMS: atom_id res chain seq x y z
N MET A 1 -10.23 -2.32 -22.97
CA MET A 1 -10.58 -0.93 -22.62
C MET A 1 -11.22 -0.10 -23.74
N SER A 2 -11.54 -0.65 -24.92
CA SER A 2 -12.10 0.09 -26.08
C SER A 2 -13.63 0.14 -26.14
N LEU A 3 -14.35 -0.69 -25.37
CA LEU A 3 -15.81 -0.78 -25.40
C LEU A 3 -16.53 0.53 -24.99
N GLY A 4 -15.95 1.31 -24.07
CA GLY A 4 -16.55 2.57 -23.60
C GLY A 4 -16.60 3.67 -24.67
N LEU A 5 -15.60 3.74 -25.54
CA LEU A 5 -15.55 4.72 -26.63
C LEU A 5 -16.44 4.32 -27.82
N SER A 6 -16.67 3.00 -28.02
CA SER A 6 -17.50 2.47 -29.11
C SER A 6 -19.00 2.54 -28.78
N PHE A 7 -19.37 2.59 -27.50
CA PHE A 7 -20.77 2.55 -27.06
C PHE A 7 -21.64 3.67 -27.68
N PRO A 8 -21.27 4.97 -27.68
CA PRO A 8 -22.09 6.01 -28.30
C PRO A 8 -22.22 5.83 -29.82
N LEU A 9 -21.17 5.30 -30.50
CA LEU A 9 -21.23 5.04 -31.94
C LEU A 9 -22.15 3.86 -32.28
N ILE A 10 -22.11 2.79 -31.48
CA ILE A 10 -23.00 1.64 -31.62
C ILE A 10 -24.44 2.06 -31.40
N LEU A 11 -24.71 2.93 -30.44
CA LEU A 11 -26.05 3.42 -30.12
C LEU A 11 -26.65 4.23 -31.27
N ILE A 12 -25.85 5.07 -31.94
CA ILE A 12 -26.23 5.85 -33.14
C ILE A 12 -26.48 4.90 -34.32
N PHE A 13 -25.65 3.85 -34.48
CA PHE A 13 -25.79 2.90 -35.58
C PHE A 13 -27.06 2.05 -35.45
N VAL A 14 -27.39 1.59 -34.22
CA VAL A 14 -28.60 0.77 -33.95
C VAL A 14 -29.89 1.61 -33.98
N TYR A 15 -29.84 2.87 -33.56
CA TYR A 15 -30.98 3.77 -33.52
C TYR A 15 -30.71 5.07 -34.29
N PRO A 16 -30.77 5.09 -35.62
CA PRO A 16 -30.44 6.26 -36.45
C PRO A 16 -31.35 7.47 -36.14
N ASN A 17 -32.56 7.24 -35.64
CA ASN A 17 -33.49 8.33 -35.22
C ASN A 17 -33.04 9.05 -33.96
N SER A 18 -32.11 8.51 -33.19
CA SER A 18 -31.56 9.14 -31.96
C SER A 18 -30.78 10.41 -32.27
N ILE A 19 -30.30 10.59 -33.49
CA ILE A 19 -29.65 11.82 -33.94
C ILE A 19 -30.61 13.02 -33.87
N LYS A 20 -31.93 12.81 -34.06
CA LYS A 20 -32.94 13.88 -33.99
C LYS A 20 -33.20 14.37 -32.59
N ILE A 21 -32.81 13.60 -31.56
CA ILE A 21 -32.93 13.97 -30.14
C ILE A 21 -31.81 14.94 -29.72
N PHE A 22 -30.70 14.98 -30.47
CA PHE A 22 -29.64 15.93 -30.19
C PHE A 22 -30.11 17.35 -30.53
N PRO A 23 -30.10 18.27 -29.55
CA PRO A 23 -30.51 19.64 -29.79
C PRO A 23 -29.56 20.28 -30.83
N LYS A 24 -30.16 20.98 -31.80
CA LYS A 24 -29.41 21.70 -32.84
C LYS A 24 -28.39 22.66 -32.19
N PRO A 25 -27.20 22.81 -32.75
CA PRO A 25 -26.20 23.73 -32.24
C PRO A 25 -26.72 25.15 -32.25
N GLY A 26 -26.82 25.74 -31.06
CA GLY A 26 -27.37 27.10 -30.86
C GLY A 26 -26.82 27.77 -29.59
N LYS A 27 -27.40 28.86 -29.16
CA LYS A 27 -26.99 29.63 -27.97
C LYS A 27 -26.87 28.77 -26.69
N TRP A 28 -27.61 27.65 -26.63
CA TRP A 28 -27.52 26.66 -25.54
C TRP A 28 -26.12 26.09 -25.34
N ILE A 29 -25.35 25.87 -26.42
CA ILE A 29 -23.98 25.34 -26.34
C ILE A 29 -23.07 26.29 -25.56
N LEU A 30 -23.28 27.61 -25.67
CA LEU A 30 -22.49 28.59 -24.91
C LEU A 30 -22.74 28.49 -23.40
N HIS A 31 -24.00 28.28 -23.03
CA HIS A 31 -24.37 28.07 -21.63
C HIS A 31 -23.82 26.75 -21.08
N PHE A 32 -23.89 25.69 -21.90
CA PHE A 32 -23.32 24.38 -21.55
C PHE A 32 -21.81 24.44 -21.37
N LYS A 33 -21.08 25.12 -22.29
CA LYS A 33 -19.64 25.34 -22.14
C LYS A 33 -19.28 26.11 -20.87
N LYS A 34 -20.03 27.14 -20.54
CA LYS A 34 -19.83 27.90 -19.29
C LYS A 34 -20.08 27.04 -18.06
N PHE A 35 -21.16 26.26 -18.06
CA PHE A 35 -21.48 25.34 -16.98
C PHE A 35 -20.38 24.30 -16.78
N MET A 36 -19.93 23.65 -17.87
CA MET A 36 -18.83 22.70 -17.82
C MET A 36 -17.52 23.36 -17.33
N GLY A 37 -17.22 24.57 -17.78
CA GLY A 37 -16.06 25.33 -17.31
C GLY A 37 -16.09 25.58 -15.80
N ILE A 38 -17.21 25.98 -15.27
CA ILE A 38 -17.41 26.19 -13.83
C ILE A 38 -17.23 24.87 -13.06
N LEU A 39 -17.78 23.78 -13.58
CA LEU A 39 -17.70 22.44 -12.97
C LEU A 39 -16.22 21.95 -12.92
N PHE A 40 -15.45 22.20 -13.98
CA PHE A 40 -14.03 21.91 -13.98
C PHE A 40 -13.23 22.74 -12.98
N ILE A 41 -13.56 24.05 -12.84
CA ILE A 41 -12.91 24.91 -11.84
C ILE A 41 -13.22 24.41 -10.43
N PHE A 42 -14.47 24.06 -10.14
CA PHE A 42 -14.85 23.49 -8.84
C PHE A 42 -14.13 22.16 -8.55
N SER A 43 -14.06 21.27 -9.54
CA SER A 43 -13.33 20.02 -9.42
C SER A 43 -11.84 20.28 -9.16
N GLY A 44 -11.22 21.21 -9.89
CA GLY A 44 -9.82 21.59 -9.69
C GLY A 44 -9.53 22.14 -8.30
N LEU A 45 -10.39 23.04 -7.81
CA LEU A 45 -10.29 23.59 -6.45
C LEU A 45 -10.49 22.52 -5.36
N PHE A 46 -11.39 21.56 -5.59
CA PHE A 46 -11.59 20.43 -4.69
C PHE A 46 -10.34 19.55 -4.60
N PHE A 47 -9.76 19.19 -5.74
CA PHE A 47 -8.48 18.43 -5.76
C PHE A 47 -7.33 19.22 -5.14
N LEU A 48 -7.24 20.51 -5.39
CA LEU A 48 -6.23 21.38 -4.79
C LEU A 48 -6.39 21.42 -3.26
N SER A 49 -7.61 21.52 -2.76
CA SER A 49 -7.94 21.46 -1.33
C SER A 49 -7.48 20.15 -0.69
N ILE A 50 -7.71 19.01 -1.36
CA ILE A 50 -7.23 17.71 -0.90
C ILE A 50 -5.71 17.66 -0.87
N LEU A 51 -5.04 18.18 -1.91
CA LEU A 51 -3.58 18.22 -1.96
C LEU A 51 -3.01 19.09 -0.84
N ILE A 52 -3.51 20.30 -0.67
CA ILE A 52 -3.09 21.20 0.43
C ILE A 52 -3.30 20.54 1.79
N ASN A 53 -4.47 19.94 2.00
CA ASN A 53 -4.78 19.26 3.26
C ASN A 53 -3.87 18.04 3.53
N ASN A 54 -3.48 17.32 2.49
CA ASN A 54 -2.50 16.24 2.62
C ASN A 54 -1.08 16.75 2.88
N PHE A 55 -0.67 17.86 2.26
CA PHE A 55 0.63 18.47 2.52
C PHE A 55 0.70 19.09 3.92
N THR A 56 -0.31 19.81 4.36
CA THR A 56 -0.33 20.43 5.70
C THR A 56 -0.53 19.42 6.82
N ASN A 57 -1.24 18.31 6.58
CA ASN A 57 -1.41 17.24 7.57
C ASN A 57 -0.21 16.29 7.64
N HIS A 58 0.68 16.30 6.66
CA HIS A 58 1.92 15.51 6.72
C HIS A 58 2.90 16.08 7.77
N ASP A 59 2.91 17.40 7.95
CA ASP A 59 3.79 18.05 8.93
C ASP A 59 3.19 18.12 10.36
N ASN A 60 1.88 17.97 10.53
CA ASN A 60 1.20 18.08 11.82
C ASN A 60 0.81 16.76 12.47
N LYS A 61 1.13 15.60 11.88
CA LYS A 61 0.92 14.29 12.52
C LYS A 61 2.13 13.80 13.31
N ILE A 62 2.91 14.71 13.85
CA ILE A 62 3.77 14.43 15.02
C ILE A 62 2.90 14.62 16.28
N VAL A 63 1.83 13.88 16.39
CA VAL A 63 1.12 13.67 17.63
C VAL A 63 1.21 12.19 17.95
N THR A 64 2.15 11.81 18.83
CA THR A 64 2.09 10.69 19.78
C THR A 64 1.11 9.54 19.48
N GLU A 65 0.96 9.14 18.22
CA GLU A 65 0.43 7.85 17.89
C GLU A 65 1.62 6.89 17.88
N GLU A 66 1.64 5.97 18.83
CA GLU A 66 2.63 4.89 18.94
C GLU A 66 2.82 4.24 17.56
N THR A 67 3.81 4.74 16.84
CA THR A 67 4.14 4.24 15.49
C THR A 67 5.05 3.04 15.68
N ILE A 68 4.79 1.96 14.97
CA ILE A 68 5.75 0.85 14.94
C ILE A 68 7.08 1.41 14.44
N MET A 69 8.12 1.29 15.27
CA MET A 69 9.48 1.69 14.89
C MET A 69 10.07 0.61 13.99
N TRP A 70 9.95 0.79 12.69
CA TRP A 70 10.60 -0.08 11.72
C TRP A 70 12.10 0.21 11.67
N LYS A 71 12.90 -0.82 11.95
CA LYS A 71 14.34 -0.76 11.74
C LYS A 71 14.62 -1.10 10.27
N ASN A 72 15.10 -0.10 9.51
CA ASN A 72 15.57 -0.36 8.15
C ASN A 72 16.79 -1.27 8.20
N TRP A 73 16.68 -2.40 7.53
CA TRP A 73 17.75 -3.38 7.43
C TRP A 73 18.45 -3.23 6.08
N ASP A 74 19.74 -2.90 6.12
CA ASP A 74 20.60 -2.94 4.93
C ASP A 74 21.22 -4.34 4.84
N ILE A 75 20.58 -5.21 4.06
CA ILE A 75 21.00 -6.61 3.92
C ILE A 75 22.38 -6.76 3.27
N GLU A 76 22.86 -5.74 2.54
CA GLU A 76 24.18 -5.76 1.92
C GLU A 76 25.28 -5.48 2.97
N LYS A 77 25.00 -4.57 3.90
CA LYS A 77 25.95 -4.22 4.97
C LYS A 77 25.91 -5.18 6.15
N GLU A 78 24.71 -5.65 6.49
CA GLU A 78 24.50 -6.51 7.66
C GLU A 78 23.80 -7.83 7.28
N PRO A 79 24.40 -8.69 6.45
CA PRO A 79 23.75 -9.91 5.97
C PRO A 79 23.42 -10.91 7.08
N GLN A 80 24.14 -10.85 8.21
CA GLN A 80 23.95 -11.77 9.34
C GLN A 80 23.04 -11.21 10.44
N LEU A 81 22.49 -9.99 10.28
CA LEU A 81 21.68 -9.35 11.30
C LEU A 81 20.50 -10.22 11.74
N LEU A 82 19.79 -10.80 10.79
CA LEU A 82 18.64 -11.65 11.07
C LEU A 82 19.02 -12.86 11.95
N GLN A 83 20.09 -13.58 11.60
CA GLN A 83 20.59 -14.73 12.37
C GLN A 83 21.05 -14.31 13.76
N LYS A 84 21.75 -13.18 13.87
CA LYS A 84 22.17 -12.60 15.16
C LYS A 84 21.02 -12.33 16.08
N LEU A 85 19.95 -11.69 15.57
CA LEU A 85 18.74 -11.38 16.38
C LEU A 85 18.02 -12.65 16.81
N ILE A 86 17.91 -13.65 15.94
CA ILE A 86 17.32 -14.95 16.29
C ILE A 86 18.12 -15.64 17.40
N SER A 87 19.47 -15.58 17.34
CA SER A 87 20.33 -16.17 18.37
C SER A 87 20.20 -15.46 19.74
N GLN A 88 19.79 -14.19 19.75
CA GLN A 88 19.51 -13.40 20.95
C GLN A 88 18.10 -13.65 21.51
N ASP A 89 17.39 -14.65 21.00
CA ASP A 89 16.00 -15.03 21.41
C ASP A 89 14.97 -13.94 21.11
N GLU A 90 15.22 -13.09 20.11
CA GLU A 90 14.29 -12.07 19.69
C GLU A 90 13.23 -12.65 18.73
N VAL A 91 12.01 -12.14 18.88
CA VAL A 91 10.95 -12.36 17.88
C VAL A 91 11.03 -11.22 16.87
N ILE A 92 11.17 -11.58 15.60
CA ILE A 92 11.38 -10.62 14.52
C ILE A 92 10.19 -10.67 13.56
N PHE A 93 9.67 -9.50 13.23
CA PHE A 93 8.72 -9.32 12.14
C PHE A 93 9.46 -8.65 10.98
N LEU A 94 9.69 -9.40 9.90
CA LEU A 94 10.32 -8.91 8.69
C LEU A 94 9.24 -8.48 7.68
N ASP A 95 9.37 -7.26 7.14
CA ASP A 95 8.55 -6.70 6.07
C ASP A 95 9.44 -6.28 4.90
N ILE A 96 9.27 -6.90 3.72
CA ILE A 96 9.88 -6.43 2.48
C ILE A 96 8.81 -5.72 1.67
N THR A 97 9.04 -4.44 1.41
CA THR A 97 8.07 -3.52 0.83
C THR A 97 8.66 -2.72 -0.33
N ALA A 98 7.81 -2.02 -1.08
CA ALA A 98 8.23 -1.06 -2.08
C ALA A 98 7.17 0.04 -2.27
N ASP A 99 7.60 1.24 -2.68
CA ASP A 99 6.69 2.37 -2.89
C ASP A 99 5.68 2.16 -4.02
N TRP A 100 6.04 1.38 -5.02
CA TRP A 100 5.16 1.04 -6.14
C TRP A 100 4.17 -0.09 -5.82
N CYS A 101 4.31 -0.77 -4.66
CA CYS A 101 3.51 -1.92 -4.26
C CYS A 101 2.20 -1.50 -3.58
N ILE A 102 1.09 -1.59 -4.28
CA ILE A 102 -0.24 -1.21 -3.76
C ILE A 102 -0.65 -2.08 -2.57
N THR A 103 -0.42 -3.40 -2.64
CA THR A 103 -0.75 -4.34 -1.57
C THR A 103 0.09 -4.06 -0.31
N CYS A 104 1.35 -3.65 -0.47
CA CYS A 104 2.19 -3.24 0.66
C CYS A 104 1.61 -2.02 1.38
N LYS A 105 1.17 -1.01 0.61
CA LYS A 105 0.51 0.18 1.16
C LYS A 105 -0.78 -0.17 1.90
N TYR A 106 -1.59 -1.06 1.32
CA TYR A 106 -2.80 -1.55 1.98
C TYR A 106 -2.46 -2.22 3.32
N ASN A 107 -1.51 -3.15 3.33
CA ASN A 107 -1.07 -3.83 4.54
C ASN A 107 -0.58 -2.85 5.62
N LYS A 108 0.23 -1.86 5.23
CA LYS A 108 0.68 -0.80 6.15
C LYS A 108 -0.48 -0.03 6.77
N ILE A 109 -1.39 0.49 5.94
CA ILE A 109 -2.46 1.40 6.39
C ILE A 109 -3.50 0.67 7.23
N PHE A 110 -3.98 -0.49 6.78
CA PHE A 110 -5.15 -1.14 7.36
C PHE A 110 -4.83 -2.26 8.36
N ILE A 111 -3.62 -2.84 8.28
CA ILE A 111 -3.26 -3.97 9.12
C ILE A 111 -2.16 -3.61 10.11
N LEU A 112 -0.98 -3.18 9.63
CA LEU A 112 0.16 -2.92 10.49
C LEU A 112 -0.03 -1.65 11.33
N ASN A 113 -0.73 -0.63 10.83
CA ASN A 113 -1.08 0.57 11.57
C ASN A 113 -2.26 0.40 12.55
N ASP A 114 -2.86 -0.78 12.62
CA ASP A 114 -3.93 -1.06 13.60
C ASP A 114 -3.41 -0.95 15.04
N LYS A 115 -4.18 -0.27 15.91
CA LYS A 115 -3.80 -0.03 17.32
C LYS A 115 -3.50 -1.32 18.09
N LYS A 116 -4.25 -2.39 17.81
CA LYS A 116 -4.06 -3.69 18.48
C LYS A 116 -2.77 -4.37 18.03
N ILE A 117 -2.42 -4.26 16.73
CA ILE A 117 -1.16 -4.80 16.20
C ILE A 117 0.03 -4.03 16.76
N LYS A 118 -0.04 -2.68 16.77
CA LYS A 118 1.01 -1.83 17.36
C LYS A 118 1.25 -2.20 18.81
N LYS A 119 0.19 -2.26 19.60
CA LYS A 119 0.27 -2.65 21.00
C LYS A 119 0.86 -4.06 21.18
N LEU A 120 0.46 -5.03 20.36
CA LEU A 120 1.01 -6.38 20.40
C LEU A 120 2.53 -6.40 20.16
N ILE A 121 3.00 -5.64 19.15
CA ILE A 121 4.42 -5.55 18.80
C ILE A 121 5.20 -4.93 19.96
N GLN A 122 4.68 -3.88 20.59
CA GLN A 122 5.32 -3.22 21.72
C GLN A 122 5.30 -4.06 23.00
N ASP A 123 4.13 -4.58 23.39
CA ASP A 123 3.96 -5.39 24.61
C ASP A 123 4.83 -6.65 24.55
N LYS A 124 5.01 -7.22 23.36
CA LYS A 124 5.83 -8.41 23.13
C LYS A 124 7.28 -8.08 22.78
N LYS A 125 7.68 -6.80 22.74
CA LYS A 125 9.02 -6.35 22.36
C LYS A 125 9.53 -7.02 21.10
N ILE A 126 8.73 -6.93 20.02
CA ILE A 126 9.04 -7.56 18.74
C ILE A 126 9.93 -6.61 17.95
N THR A 127 11.04 -7.14 17.47
CA THR A 127 11.93 -6.40 16.58
C THR A 127 11.34 -6.39 15.17
N THR A 128 11.00 -5.20 14.70
CA THR A 128 10.45 -5.00 13.35
C THR A 128 11.55 -4.59 12.39
N LEU A 129 11.84 -5.46 11.42
CA LEU A 129 12.80 -5.20 10.36
C LEU A 129 12.08 -4.90 9.05
N GLN A 130 12.58 -3.91 8.32
CA GLN A 130 12.06 -3.54 7.01
C GLN A 130 13.16 -3.53 5.97
N LEU A 131 12.89 -4.14 4.81
CA LEU A 131 13.69 -4.01 3.60
C LEU A 131 12.87 -3.22 2.56
N ASP A 132 13.46 -2.16 2.04
CA ASP A 132 12.86 -1.34 1.00
C ASP A 132 13.40 -1.76 -0.38
N TRP A 133 12.52 -2.35 -1.18
CA TRP A 133 12.82 -2.77 -2.56
C TRP A 133 12.23 -1.80 -3.61
N THR A 134 12.08 -0.54 -3.26
CA THR A 134 11.64 0.51 -4.18
C THR A 134 12.62 0.66 -5.33
N LYS A 135 13.91 0.58 -5.02
CA LYS A 135 15.00 0.49 -6.00
C LYS A 135 15.48 -0.94 -6.13
N LYS A 136 15.97 -1.29 -7.32
CA LYS A 136 16.51 -2.61 -7.58
C LYS A 136 17.68 -2.91 -6.64
N SER A 137 17.62 -4.05 -5.91
CA SER A 137 18.68 -4.57 -5.06
C SER A 137 18.85 -6.05 -5.31
N SER A 138 20.04 -6.42 -5.75
CA SER A 138 20.39 -7.83 -6.01
C SER A 138 20.43 -8.68 -4.74
N ALA A 139 20.71 -8.06 -3.61
CA ALA A 139 20.72 -8.75 -2.33
C ALA A 139 19.29 -9.10 -1.86
N ILE A 140 18.34 -8.17 -2.01
CA ILE A 140 16.92 -8.44 -1.71
C ILE A 140 16.36 -9.49 -2.67
N GLU A 141 16.70 -9.41 -3.97
CA GLU A 141 16.29 -10.40 -4.97
C GLU A 141 16.80 -11.81 -4.59
N LYS A 142 18.08 -11.95 -4.25
CA LYS A 142 18.66 -13.21 -3.81
C LYS A 142 17.98 -13.75 -2.55
N PHE A 143 17.69 -12.88 -1.58
CA PHE A 143 16.98 -13.25 -0.37
C PHE A 143 15.59 -13.80 -0.70
N LEU A 144 14.80 -13.09 -1.51
CA LEU A 144 13.46 -13.53 -1.94
C LEU A 144 13.52 -14.85 -2.71
N PHE A 145 14.47 -15.01 -3.63
CA PHE A 145 14.66 -16.25 -4.40
C PHE A 145 15.02 -17.44 -3.50
N SER A 146 15.83 -17.22 -2.45
CA SER A 146 16.14 -18.27 -1.47
C SER A 146 14.91 -18.76 -0.71
N LYS A 147 13.86 -17.93 -0.66
CA LYS A 147 12.56 -18.23 -0.06
C LYS A 147 11.50 -18.67 -1.07
N ASN A 148 11.89 -18.95 -2.32
CA ASN A 148 10.97 -19.26 -3.45
C ASN A 148 9.93 -18.16 -3.68
N ARG A 149 10.33 -16.87 -3.53
CA ARG A 149 9.50 -15.71 -3.77
C ARG A 149 10.15 -14.78 -4.78
N TYR A 150 9.30 -14.07 -5.55
CA TYR A 150 9.76 -13.29 -6.70
C TYR A 150 9.23 -11.86 -6.67
N GLY A 151 8.62 -11.44 -5.56
CA GLY A 151 8.01 -10.11 -5.45
C GLY A 151 7.59 -9.74 -4.05
N VAL A 152 7.03 -8.54 -3.94
CA VAL A 152 6.49 -7.94 -2.72
C VAL A 152 4.98 -7.81 -2.83
N PRO A 153 4.24 -7.82 -1.70
CA PRO A 153 4.72 -7.80 -0.32
C PRO A 153 5.26 -9.14 0.14
N TYR A 154 6.28 -9.12 0.98
CA TYR A 154 6.79 -10.28 1.65
C TYR A 154 6.90 -10.01 3.15
N ASN A 155 6.19 -10.81 3.95
CA ASN A 155 6.17 -10.68 5.39
C ASN A 155 6.45 -12.04 6.04
N GLU A 156 7.35 -12.07 7.00
CA GLU A 156 7.76 -13.29 7.67
C GLU A 156 8.05 -13.06 9.15
N ILE A 157 7.69 -14.02 10.00
CA ILE A 157 7.98 -13.99 11.44
C ILE A 157 9.06 -15.00 11.75
N TYR A 158 10.12 -14.52 12.43
CA TYR A 158 11.21 -15.35 12.92
C TYR A 158 11.25 -15.35 14.45
N SER A 159 11.73 -16.45 15.00
CA SER A 159 12.06 -16.60 16.41
C SER A 159 12.94 -17.84 16.59
N LYS A 160 13.40 -18.11 17.79
CA LYS A 160 14.12 -19.35 18.09
C LYS A 160 13.29 -20.60 17.75
N LYS A 161 11.97 -20.55 17.98
CA LYS A 161 11.01 -21.61 17.60
C LYS A 161 10.80 -21.67 16.09
N TYR A 162 10.79 -20.53 15.42
CA TYR A 162 10.59 -20.37 13.97
C TYR A 162 11.89 -19.91 13.31
N PHE A 163 12.94 -20.72 13.46
CA PHE A 163 14.29 -20.38 12.96
C PHE A 163 14.32 -20.17 11.45
N ASN A 164 13.58 -20.99 10.70
CA ASN A 164 13.47 -20.87 9.24
C ASN A 164 12.46 -19.82 8.78
N GLY A 165 11.78 -19.17 9.74
CA GLY A 165 10.71 -18.23 9.47
C GLY A 165 9.36 -18.87 9.17
N VAL A 166 8.29 -18.14 9.48
CA VAL A 166 6.91 -18.48 9.09
C VAL A 166 6.39 -17.38 8.19
N LEU A 167 6.18 -17.74 6.92
CA LEU A 167 5.68 -16.83 5.91
C LEU A 167 4.23 -16.46 6.17
N LEU A 168 3.93 -15.18 6.09
CA LEU A 168 2.58 -14.63 6.15
C LEU A 168 1.96 -14.53 4.74
N PRO A 169 0.63 -14.52 4.62
CA PRO A 169 -0.02 -14.29 3.34
C PRO A 169 0.27 -12.88 2.82
N GLU A 170 0.32 -12.71 1.50
CA GLU A 170 0.58 -11.42 0.84
C GLU A 170 -0.41 -10.34 1.29
N LEU A 171 -1.70 -10.67 1.39
CA LEU A 171 -2.69 -9.82 2.05
C LEU A 171 -2.72 -10.21 3.53
N LEU A 172 -2.15 -9.36 4.38
CA LEU A 172 -2.02 -9.63 5.81
C LEU A 172 -3.38 -9.78 6.49
N ASN A 173 -3.41 -10.67 7.47
CA ASN A 173 -4.58 -10.87 8.32
C ASN A 173 -4.19 -10.70 9.80
N LYS A 174 -4.91 -9.83 10.49
CA LYS A 174 -4.66 -9.53 11.91
C LYS A 174 -4.70 -10.79 12.80
N LYS A 175 -5.67 -11.70 12.56
CA LYS A 175 -5.81 -12.94 13.35
C LYS A 175 -4.57 -13.83 13.22
N ILE A 176 -4.03 -13.97 12.01
CA ILE A 176 -2.82 -14.77 11.73
C ILE A 176 -1.61 -14.16 12.43
N ILE A 177 -1.44 -12.84 12.33
CA ILE A 177 -0.34 -12.12 13.00
C ILE A 177 -0.42 -12.33 14.51
N PHE A 178 -1.61 -12.14 15.12
CA PHE A 178 -1.80 -12.35 16.55
C PHE A 178 -1.47 -13.78 16.99
N LYS A 179 -1.92 -14.77 16.21
CA LYS A 179 -1.66 -16.19 16.50
C LYS A 179 -0.17 -16.48 16.46
N LEU A 180 0.50 -16.14 15.36
CA LEU A 180 1.92 -16.46 15.15
C LEU A 180 2.82 -15.75 16.17
N ILE A 181 2.57 -14.48 16.48
CA ILE A 181 3.35 -13.74 17.48
C ILE A 181 3.16 -14.33 18.88
N LYS A 182 1.97 -14.83 19.23
CA LYS A 182 1.76 -15.51 20.52
C LYS A 182 2.46 -16.85 20.60
N GLU A 183 2.51 -17.57 19.49
CA GLU A 183 3.14 -18.89 19.41
C GLU A 183 4.66 -18.85 19.25
N ALA A 184 5.21 -17.72 18.79
CA ALA A 184 6.63 -17.51 18.52
C ALA A 184 7.50 -17.38 19.77
N ARG A 185 6.86 -17.27 20.92
CA ARG A 185 7.52 -17.16 22.24
C ARG A 185 7.48 -18.47 23.04
#